data_84095d3f835f4a3332599ce365b785ce
#
_entry.id   84095d3f835f4a3332599ce365b785ce
#
_cell.length_a   1.000
_cell.length_b   1.000
_cell.length_c   1.000
_cell.angle_alpha   90.00
_cell.angle_beta   90.00
_cell.angle_gamma   90.00
#
_symmetry.space_group_name_H-M   'P 1'
#
loop_
_entity.id
_entity.type
_entity.pdbx_description
1 polymer ?
#
loop_
_entity_poly.entity_id
_entity_poly.type
_entity_poly.pdbx_seq_one_letter_code
_entity_poly.pdbx_strand_id
1 'polypeptide(L)'
;MPKQEGQKSKLLTLLRILEQKTDEEHLLNVPQLVELLEQQDILAERKSIYSDIDTLRSLGYDIQLRRGRGGGYWLASRTFELSELKLLVDAVQASKVVSARTSSKLIHKLEALCSDYEGTQLQRQVYVDGRPKSDSHTLLYSIDALHSAINAGRMVRFRYKDG
;
A
#
# COMPACT_ATOMS: atom_id res chain seq x y z
N MET A 1 29.09 -19.04 -4.34
CA MET A 1 27.69 -18.97 -4.78
C MET A 1 26.97 -17.68 -4.37
N PRO A 2 27.51 -16.50 -4.68
CA PRO A 2 26.85 -15.20 -4.35
C PRO A 2 25.80 -14.74 -5.37
N LYS A 3 25.74 -15.34 -6.57
CA LYS A 3 24.89 -14.84 -7.67
C LYS A 3 23.37 -15.01 -7.46
N GLN A 4 22.92 -15.99 -6.70
CA GLN A 4 21.49 -16.27 -6.54
C GLN A 4 20.80 -15.38 -5.48
N GLU A 5 21.50 -14.97 -4.42
CA GLU A 5 20.93 -14.08 -3.41
C GLU A 5 20.70 -12.66 -3.96
N GLY A 6 21.65 -12.14 -4.73
CA GLY A 6 21.50 -10.84 -5.38
C GLY A 6 20.38 -10.78 -6.43
N GLN A 7 20.09 -11.88 -7.13
CA GLN A 7 19.01 -11.93 -8.11
C GLN A 7 17.61 -11.91 -7.46
N LYS A 8 17.43 -12.63 -6.35
CA LYS A 8 16.15 -12.64 -5.61
C LYS A 8 15.87 -11.26 -4.99
N SER A 9 16.86 -10.65 -4.37
CA SER A 9 16.76 -9.30 -3.83
C SER A 9 16.42 -8.28 -4.92
N LYS A 10 17.09 -8.36 -6.08
CA LYS A 10 16.83 -7.49 -7.23
C LYS A 10 15.38 -7.58 -7.72
N LEU A 11 14.85 -8.79 -7.91
CA LEU A 11 13.49 -8.99 -8.38
C LEU A 11 12.44 -8.40 -7.43
N LEU A 12 12.61 -8.63 -6.12
CA LEU A 12 11.70 -8.08 -5.09
C LEU A 12 11.82 -6.57 -4.98
N THR A 13 13.03 -6.03 -5.12
CA THR A 13 13.24 -4.58 -5.10
C THR A 13 12.66 -3.92 -6.35
N LEU A 14 12.84 -4.53 -7.53
CA LEU A 14 12.21 -4.07 -8.76
C LEU A 14 10.68 -4.03 -8.65
N LEU A 15 10.08 -5.08 -8.10
CA LEU A 15 8.63 -5.10 -7.85
C LEU A 15 8.22 -3.95 -6.92
N ARG A 16 8.91 -3.75 -5.81
CA ARG A 16 8.62 -2.66 -4.86
C ARG A 16 8.75 -1.28 -5.52
N ILE A 17 9.75 -1.08 -6.38
CA ILE A 17 9.89 0.16 -7.14
C ILE A 17 8.67 0.37 -8.05
N LEU A 18 8.23 -0.65 -8.77
CA LEU A 18 7.05 -0.57 -9.62
C LEU A 18 5.77 -0.31 -8.81
N GLU A 19 5.61 -0.94 -7.65
CA GLU A 19 4.48 -0.70 -6.75
C GLU A 19 4.43 0.73 -6.20
N GLN A 20 5.57 1.27 -5.79
CA GLN A 20 5.64 2.56 -5.11
C GLN A 20 5.79 3.75 -6.06
N LYS A 21 6.54 3.59 -7.15
CA LYS A 21 6.98 4.71 -8.00
C LYS A 21 6.29 4.77 -9.36
N THR A 22 5.32 3.88 -9.62
CA THR A 22 4.61 3.90 -10.90
C THR A 22 3.11 3.85 -10.74
N ASP A 23 2.41 4.44 -11.68
CA ASP A 23 0.99 4.37 -11.96
C ASP A 23 0.75 4.75 -13.44
N GLU A 24 -0.51 4.90 -13.88
CA GLU A 24 -0.84 5.21 -15.28
C GLU A 24 -0.26 6.55 -15.79
N GLU A 25 0.01 7.49 -14.88
CA GLU A 25 0.57 8.81 -15.21
C GLU A 25 2.10 8.86 -14.99
N HIS A 26 2.62 8.02 -14.09
CA HIS A 26 4.02 8.01 -13.68
C HIS A 26 4.69 6.69 -14.10
N LEU A 27 5.31 6.72 -15.27
CA LEU A 27 5.99 5.55 -15.83
C LEU A 27 7.50 5.65 -15.62
N LEU A 28 8.15 4.50 -15.48
CA LEU A 28 9.60 4.39 -15.40
C LEU A 28 10.17 3.65 -16.60
N ASN A 29 11.12 4.28 -17.28
CA ASN A 29 11.90 3.61 -18.33
C ASN A 29 13.01 2.74 -17.72
N VAL A 30 13.60 1.86 -18.54
CA VAL A 30 14.66 0.94 -18.06
C VAL A 30 15.87 1.65 -17.45
N PRO A 31 16.40 2.74 -18.01
CA PRO A 31 17.44 3.50 -17.34
C PRO A 31 17.08 4.00 -15.95
N GLN A 32 15.86 4.51 -15.75
CA GLN A 32 15.37 4.96 -14.45
C GLN A 32 15.21 3.79 -13.45
N LEU A 33 14.74 2.62 -13.91
CA LEU A 33 14.65 1.43 -13.07
C LEU A 33 16.04 0.96 -12.62
N VAL A 34 17.04 1.01 -13.51
CA VAL A 34 18.45 0.71 -13.17
C VAL A 34 18.97 1.70 -12.11
N GLU A 35 18.78 2.98 -12.31
CA GLU A 35 19.19 4.03 -11.37
C GLU A 35 18.56 3.83 -9.98
N LEU A 36 17.26 3.54 -9.92
CA LEU A 36 16.56 3.30 -8.64
C LEU A 36 17.03 2.03 -7.93
N LEU A 37 17.46 1.00 -8.67
CA LEU A 37 18.08 -0.19 -8.10
C LEU A 37 19.49 0.11 -7.58
N GLU A 38 20.27 0.89 -8.30
CA GLU A 38 21.60 1.31 -7.89
C GLU A 38 21.57 2.15 -6.61
N GLN A 39 20.55 3.01 -6.43
CA GLN A 39 20.32 3.76 -5.19
C GLN A 39 20.04 2.85 -3.97
N GLN A 40 19.74 1.59 -4.19
CA GLN A 40 19.55 0.57 -3.16
C GLN A 40 20.69 -0.47 -3.14
N ASP A 41 21.86 -0.10 -3.65
CA ASP A 41 23.07 -0.93 -3.74
C ASP A 41 22.89 -2.21 -4.58
N ILE A 42 21.93 -2.20 -5.52
CA ILE A 42 21.64 -3.34 -6.40
C ILE A 42 22.10 -3.01 -7.82
N LEU A 43 23.18 -3.63 -8.27
CA LEU A 43 23.65 -3.51 -9.64
C LEU A 43 22.77 -4.31 -10.60
N ALA A 44 22.27 -3.66 -11.64
CA ALA A 44 21.41 -4.26 -12.64
C ALA A 44 21.79 -3.84 -14.07
N GLU A 45 21.87 -4.81 -14.96
CA GLU A 45 22.03 -4.56 -16.39
C GLU A 45 20.67 -4.42 -17.08
N ARG A 46 20.57 -3.58 -18.11
CA ARG A 46 19.34 -3.35 -18.88
C ARG A 46 18.67 -4.66 -19.36
N LYS A 47 19.47 -5.61 -19.86
CA LYS A 47 18.96 -6.91 -20.34
C LYS A 47 18.30 -7.71 -19.21
N SER A 48 18.86 -7.64 -18.00
CA SER A 48 18.32 -8.37 -16.86
C SER A 48 16.99 -7.77 -16.38
N ILE A 49 16.78 -6.45 -16.52
CA ILE A 49 15.50 -5.80 -16.19
C ILE A 49 14.37 -6.32 -17.06
N TYR A 50 14.56 -6.48 -18.36
CA TYR A 50 13.55 -7.06 -19.24
C TYR A 50 13.15 -8.47 -18.81
N SER A 51 14.15 -9.33 -18.50
CA SER A 51 13.90 -10.68 -18.01
C SER A 51 13.17 -10.69 -16.65
N ASP A 52 13.51 -9.77 -15.76
CA ASP A 52 12.87 -9.67 -14.45
C ASP A 52 11.40 -9.21 -14.59
N ILE A 53 11.12 -8.25 -15.48
CA ILE A 53 9.76 -7.80 -15.79
C ILE A 53 8.94 -8.96 -16.37
N ASP A 54 9.48 -9.73 -17.30
CA ASP A 54 8.79 -10.88 -17.88
C ASP A 54 8.54 -11.97 -16.81
N THR A 55 9.48 -12.14 -15.87
CA THR A 55 9.29 -13.03 -14.72
C THR A 55 8.15 -12.54 -13.83
N LEU A 56 8.10 -11.25 -13.48
CA LEU A 56 7.00 -10.69 -12.69
C LEU A 56 5.65 -10.85 -13.39
N ARG A 57 5.58 -10.61 -14.71
CA ARG A 57 4.37 -10.85 -15.50
C ARG A 57 3.94 -12.31 -15.44
N SER A 58 4.87 -13.25 -15.54
CA SER A 58 4.56 -14.68 -15.44
C SER A 58 4.04 -15.09 -14.06
N LEU A 59 4.37 -14.31 -13.02
CA LEU A 59 3.87 -14.47 -11.65
C LEU A 59 2.51 -13.76 -11.43
N GLY A 60 1.93 -13.13 -12.46
CA GLY A 60 0.60 -12.54 -12.40
C GLY A 60 0.58 -11.03 -12.14
N TYR A 61 1.73 -10.35 -12.08
CA TYR A 61 1.76 -8.89 -11.97
C TYR A 61 1.43 -8.25 -13.32
N ASP A 62 0.44 -7.37 -13.35
CA ASP A 62 0.03 -6.64 -14.55
C ASP A 62 0.94 -5.45 -14.82
N ILE A 63 2.14 -5.71 -15.32
CA ILE A 63 3.11 -4.68 -15.66
C ILE A 63 2.94 -4.32 -17.14
N GLN A 64 2.49 -3.12 -17.41
CA GLN A 64 2.25 -2.59 -18.75
C GLN A 64 3.46 -1.81 -19.27
N LEU A 65 3.51 -1.59 -20.59
CA LEU A 65 4.53 -0.81 -21.27
C LEU A 65 3.88 0.19 -22.22
N ARG A 66 4.11 1.47 -22.00
CA ARG A 66 3.83 2.53 -22.99
C ARG A 66 5.08 2.81 -23.80
N ARG A 67 4.98 2.71 -25.12
CA ARG A 67 6.09 3.01 -26.04
C ARG A 67 6.08 4.49 -26.43
N GLY A 68 7.23 4.99 -26.89
CA GLY A 68 7.38 6.33 -27.41
C GLY A 68 8.03 7.31 -26.42
N ARG A 69 7.97 8.60 -26.76
CA ARG A 69 8.60 9.65 -25.94
C ARG A 69 7.88 9.77 -24.59
N GLY A 70 8.61 9.66 -23.51
CA GLY A 70 8.05 9.65 -22.14
C GLY A 70 7.41 8.31 -21.75
N GLY A 71 7.59 7.24 -22.57
CA GLY A 71 7.09 5.91 -22.25
C GLY A 71 7.94 5.19 -21.20
N GLY A 72 7.36 4.14 -20.65
CA GLY A 72 7.99 3.32 -19.61
C GLY A 72 7.07 2.22 -19.11
N TYR A 73 7.49 1.54 -18.10
CA TYR A 73 6.73 0.49 -17.42
C TYR A 73 5.97 1.06 -16.23
N TRP A 74 4.80 0.48 -15.95
CA TRP A 74 4.04 0.74 -14.74
C TRP A 74 3.27 -0.51 -14.31
N LEU A 75 2.95 -0.59 -13.03
CA LEU A 75 2.05 -1.60 -12.50
C LEU A 75 0.60 -1.13 -12.68
N ALA A 76 -0.13 -1.75 -13.60
CA ALA A 76 -1.47 -1.32 -14.01
C ALA A 76 -2.56 -1.81 -13.05
N SER A 77 -2.45 -3.03 -12.51
CA SER A 77 -3.44 -3.61 -11.61
C SER A 77 -2.89 -3.73 -10.20
N ARG A 78 -3.68 -3.29 -9.22
CA ARG A 78 -3.38 -3.36 -7.77
C ARG A 78 -4.51 -4.07 -7.05
N THR A 79 -4.29 -4.43 -5.79
CA THR A 79 -5.33 -5.06 -4.94
C THR A 79 -6.55 -4.16 -4.78
N PHE A 80 -6.33 -2.85 -4.72
CA PHE A 80 -7.38 -1.83 -4.63
C PHE A 80 -7.16 -0.77 -5.70
N GLU A 81 -8.25 -0.29 -6.28
CA GLU A 81 -8.23 0.92 -7.09
C GLU A 81 -8.16 2.16 -6.20
N LEU A 82 -7.66 3.26 -6.73
CA LEU A 82 -7.56 4.53 -5.99
C LEU A 82 -8.92 5.01 -5.45
N SER A 83 -10.00 4.79 -6.21
CA SER A 83 -11.38 5.10 -5.80
C SER A 83 -11.83 4.31 -4.57
N GLU A 84 -11.46 3.03 -4.50
CA GLU A 84 -11.75 2.16 -3.36
C GLU A 84 -10.95 2.58 -2.13
N LEU A 85 -9.66 2.91 -2.31
CA LEU A 85 -8.83 3.43 -1.23
C LEU A 85 -9.37 4.75 -0.68
N LYS A 86 -9.86 5.66 -1.52
CA LYS A 86 -10.53 6.90 -1.10
C LYS A 86 -11.73 6.61 -0.21
N LEU A 87 -12.59 5.66 -0.62
CA LEU A 87 -13.75 5.24 0.17
C LEU A 87 -13.33 4.64 1.53
N LEU A 88 -12.28 3.81 1.57
CA LEU A 88 -11.76 3.23 2.81
C LEU A 88 -11.19 4.32 3.74
N VAL A 89 -10.46 5.29 3.21
CA VAL A 89 -9.95 6.44 3.96
C VAL A 89 -11.11 7.23 4.57
N ASP A 90 -12.15 7.54 3.79
CA ASP A 90 -13.33 8.25 4.28
C ASP A 90 -14.06 7.47 5.37
N ALA A 91 -14.19 6.16 5.23
CA ALA A 91 -14.79 5.30 6.25
C ALA A 91 -14.00 5.30 7.58
N VAL A 92 -12.66 5.22 7.50
CA VAL A 92 -11.78 5.31 8.68
C VAL A 92 -11.89 6.69 9.35
N GLN A 93 -11.98 7.76 8.56
CA GLN A 93 -12.13 9.12 9.08
C GLN A 93 -13.50 9.35 9.72
N ALA A 94 -14.56 8.87 9.10
CA ALA A 94 -15.93 9.01 9.59
C ALA A 94 -16.18 8.20 10.86
N SER A 95 -15.37 7.17 11.12
CA SER A 95 -15.53 6.30 12.29
C SER A 95 -15.32 7.05 13.59
N LYS A 96 -16.34 7.06 14.45
CA LYS A 96 -16.27 7.57 15.82
C LYS A 96 -15.58 6.62 16.79
N VAL A 97 -15.49 5.36 16.41
CA VAL A 97 -14.92 4.26 17.21
C VAL A 97 -13.39 4.32 17.26
N VAL A 98 -12.79 4.84 16.20
CA VAL A 98 -11.35 4.85 16.03
C VAL A 98 -10.77 6.19 16.47
N SER A 99 -9.78 6.16 17.39
CA SER A 99 -9.10 7.39 17.83
C SER A 99 -8.39 8.08 16.66
N ALA A 100 -8.15 9.39 16.78
CA ALA A 100 -7.44 10.16 15.74
C ALA A 100 -6.08 9.55 15.41
N ARG A 101 -5.32 9.14 16.43
CA ARG A 101 -4.01 8.48 16.27
C ARG A 101 -4.11 7.14 15.52
N THR A 102 -5.14 6.35 15.82
CA THR A 102 -5.33 5.05 15.14
C THR A 102 -5.82 5.25 13.71
N SER A 103 -6.70 6.23 13.47
CA SER A 103 -7.11 6.61 12.11
C SER A 103 -5.92 7.00 11.25
N SER A 104 -5.04 7.88 11.74
CA SER A 104 -3.83 8.28 11.01
C SER A 104 -2.95 7.07 10.66
N LYS A 105 -2.75 6.13 11.62
CA LYS A 105 -1.98 4.91 11.36
C LYS A 105 -2.63 4.00 10.30
N LEU A 106 -3.97 3.87 10.31
CA LEU A 106 -4.69 3.07 9.34
C LEU A 106 -4.63 3.70 7.95
N ILE A 107 -4.82 5.02 7.86
CA ILE A 107 -4.73 5.76 6.61
C ILE A 107 -3.33 5.60 6.00
N HIS A 108 -2.29 5.75 6.81
CA HIS A 108 -0.91 5.55 6.33
C HIS A 108 -0.65 4.12 5.79
N LYS A 109 -1.33 3.10 6.35
CA LYS A 109 -1.28 1.74 5.79
C LYS A 109 -2.04 1.61 4.47
N LEU A 110 -3.15 2.32 4.31
CA LEU A 110 -3.91 2.36 3.06
C LEU A 110 -3.13 3.07 1.95
N GLU A 111 -2.41 4.16 2.28
CA GLU A 111 -1.52 4.87 1.36
C GLU A 111 -0.43 3.95 0.78
N ALA A 112 0.07 3.00 1.57
CA ALA A 112 1.07 2.04 1.12
C ALA A 112 0.55 1.00 0.09
N LEU A 113 -0.77 0.98 -0.19
CA LEU A 113 -1.39 0.08 -1.16
C LEU A 113 -1.52 0.68 -2.57
N CYS A 114 -1.13 1.94 -2.75
CA CYS A 114 -1.10 2.63 -4.04
C CYS A 114 0.29 3.23 -4.30
N SER A 115 0.47 3.94 -5.43
CA SER A 115 1.73 4.64 -5.69
C SER A 115 1.94 5.81 -4.71
N ASP A 116 3.19 6.25 -4.54
CA ASP A 116 3.52 7.41 -3.70
C ASP A 116 2.79 8.68 -4.19
N TYR A 117 2.54 8.78 -5.50
CA TYR A 117 1.82 9.89 -6.11
C TYR A 117 0.33 9.87 -5.76
N GLU A 118 -0.29 8.70 -5.87
CA GLU A 118 -1.69 8.47 -5.49
C GLU A 118 -1.87 8.59 -3.98
N GLY A 119 -0.92 8.10 -3.17
CA GLY A 119 -0.91 8.24 -1.71
C GLY A 119 -0.95 9.70 -1.26
N THR A 120 -0.25 10.58 -1.97
CA THR A 120 -0.31 12.03 -1.72
C THR A 120 -1.72 12.60 -1.95
N GLN A 121 -2.50 12.06 -2.89
CA GLN A 121 -3.89 12.46 -3.10
C GLN A 121 -4.78 12.00 -1.94
N LEU A 122 -4.55 10.80 -1.39
CA LEU A 122 -5.29 10.29 -0.23
C LEU A 122 -5.06 11.16 1.00
N GLN A 123 -3.84 11.63 1.25
CA GLN A 123 -3.50 12.52 2.37
C GLN A 123 -4.25 13.85 2.31
N ARG A 124 -4.44 14.44 1.14
CA ARG A 124 -5.14 15.70 0.98
C ARG A 124 -6.62 15.64 1.36
N GLN A 125 -7.24 14.46 1.34
CA GLN A 125 -8.63 14.24 1.74
C GLN A 125 -8.80 14.10 3.26
N VAL A 126 -7.69 13.95 4.01
CA VAL A 126 -7.69 13.69 5.48
C VAL A 126 -8.16 14.88 6.34
N TYR A 127 -8.37 16.06 5.77
CA TYR A 127 -8.78 17.25 6.51
C TYR A 127 -10.31 17.39 6.61
N VAL A 128 -10.98 16.49 7.35
CA VAL A 128 -12.29 16.80 7.92
C VAL A 128 -12.09 17.14 9.39
N ASP A 129 -11.84 18.42 9.63
CA ASP A 129 -11.66 18.97 10.97
C ASP A 129 -12.96 18.87 11.80
N GLY A 130 -12.83 18.55 13.08
CA GLY A 130 -13.90 18.75 14.08
C GLY A 130 -14.82 17.57 14.35
N ARG A 131 -14.64 16.35 13.81
CA ARG A 131 -15.43 15.19 14.25
C ARG A 131 -14.90 14.62 15.57
N PRO A 132 -15.72 14.56 16.65
CA PRO A 132 -15.30 13.96 17.92
C PRO A 132 -14.98 12.48 17.69
N LYS A 133 -13.76 12.08 18.00
CA LYS A 133 -13.28 10.69 17.95
C LYS A 133 -13.08 10.17 19.37
N SER A 134 -13.19 8.85 19.53
CA SER A 134 -12.91 8.20 20.82
C SER A 134 -11.43 8.37 21.20
N ASP A 135 -11.17 8.73 22.44
CA ASP A 135 -9.80 8.75 22.99
C ASP A 135 -9.31 7.37 23.44
N SER A 136 -10.18 6.35 23.38
CA SER A 136 -9.87 5.00 23.86
C SER A 136 -9.10 4.19 22.83
N HIS A 137 -7.83 3.92 23.12
CA HIS A 137 -6.97 3.00 22.35
C HIS A 137 -7.40 1.53 22.49
N THR A 138 -8.17 1.18 23.55
CA THR A 138 -8.59 -0.19 23.84
C THR A 138 -9.86 -0.59 23.11
N LEU A 139 -10.59 0.36 22.52
CA LEU A 139 -11.89 0.12 21.92
C LEU A 139 -11.85 -0.86 20.73
N LEU A 140 -10.82 -0.79 19.88
CA LEU A 140 -10.63 -1.75 18.79
C LEU A 140 -10.46 -3.18 19.31
N TYR A 141 -9.65 -3.37 20.35
CA TYR A 141 -9.47 -4.69 20.96
C TYR A 141 -10.74 -5.20 21.65
N SER A 142 -11.52 -4.30 22.23
CA SER A 142 -12.82 -4.65 22.84
C SER A 142 -13.82 -5.09 21.78
N ILE A 143 -13.84 -4.44 20.63
CA ILE A 143 -14.69 -4.82 19.48
C ILE A 143 -14.25 -6.18 18.93
N ASP A 144 -12.97 -6.42 18.75
CA ASP A 144 -12.44 -7.70 18.30
C ASP A 144 -12.78 -8.83 19.26
N ALA A 145 -12.67 -8.60 20.57
CA ALA A 145 -13.06 -9.55 21.61
C ALA A 145 -14.57 -9.87 21.57
N LEU A 146 -15.42 -8.84 21.32
CA LEU A 146 -16.87 -9.04 21.15
C LEU A 146 -17.18 -9.86 19.89
N HIS A 147 -16.59 -9.54 18.76
CA HIS A 147 -16.74 -10.33 17.53
C HIS A 147 -16.31 -11.78 17.71
N SER A 148 -15.17 -12.01 18.37
CA SER A 148 -14.68 -13.35 18.67
C SER A 148 -15.64 -14.12 19.58
N ALA A 149 -16.22 -13.48 20.59
CA ALA A 149 -17.19 -14.09 21.49
C ALA A 149 -18.50 -14.43 20.76
N ILE A 150 -19.00 -13.55 19.91
CA ILE A 150 -20.19 -13.76 19.08
C ILE A 150 -19.96 -14.98 18.16
N ASN A 151 -18.86 -15.02 17.45
CA ASN A 151 -18.53 -16.13 16.55
C ASN A 151 -18.39 -17.47 17.28
N ALA A 152 -17.93 -17.44 18.53
CA ALA A 152 -17.78 -18.63 19.37
C ALA A 152 -19.05 -18.99 20.17
N GLY A 153 -20.14 -18.24 20.03
CA GLY A 153 -21.39 -18.43 20.80
C GLY A 153 -21.21 -18.28 22.31
N ARG A 154 -20.24 -17.45 22.75
CA ARG A 154 -19.90 -17.27 24.17
C ARG A 154 -20.60 -16.05 24.75
N MET A 155 -20.93 -16.14 26.05
CA MET A 155 -21.41 -14.98 26.82
C MET A 155 -20.25 -14.01 27.07
N VAL A 156 -20.57 -12.71 27.02
CA VAL A 156 -19.63 -11.62 27.37
C VAL A 156 -20.11 -10.89 28.59
N ARG A 157 -19.16 -10.47 29.45
CA ARG A 157 -19.44 -9.61 30.59
C ARG A 157 -18.63 -8.33 30.44
N PHE A 158 -19.27 -7.18 30.52
CA PHE A 158 -18.60 -5.89 30.49
C PHE A 158 -19.14 -4.98 31.58
N ARG A 159 -18.34 -4.00 31.97
CA ARG A 159 -18.77 -2.92 32.89
C ARG A 159 -19.14 -1.71 32.05
N TYR A 160 -20.34 -1.26 32.24
CA TYR A 160 -20.76 0.05 31.73
C TYR A 160 -20.23 1.09 32.72
N LYS A 161 -19.56 2.12 32.22
CA LYS A 161 -19.17 3.31 32.99
C LYS A 161 -19.87 4.50 32.33
N ASP A 162 -20.71 5.17 33.07
CA ASP A 162 -21.19 6.51 32.70
C ASP A 162 -19.99 7.45 32.79
N GLY A 163 -19.79 8.26 31.74
CA GLY A 163 -18.72 9.23 31.65
C GLY A 163 -18.96 10.43 32.55
#